data_69d09ab4a1f242b7b1826d56bb44387b
#
_entry.id   69d09ab4a1f242b7b1826d56bb44387b
#
_cell.length_a   1.000
_cell.length_b   1.000
_cell.length_c   1.000
_cell.angle_alpha   90.00
_cell.angle_beta   90.00
_cell.angle_gamma   90.00
#
_symmetry.space_group_name_H-M   'P 1'
#
loop_
_entity.id
_entity.type
_entity.pdbx_description
1 polymer ?
#
loop_
_entity_poly.entity_id
_entity_poly.type
_entity_poly.pdbx_seq_one_letter_code
_entity_poly.pdbx_strand_id
1 'polypeptide(L)'
;MKVSKRGLVAACVLWWAASAFASSGAAAVDREIVRRGDVQIEVMRQGQGPLIVILPSLGRSGRDYDAVADRLVADGFRVLRPEPRGIGQSKGPMENLSVHDFAADVATVIENEHRGPAIVVGHAWGNFPARMLAVDRPDLVRGVVLAAASAGKVPPGSTEKPISAEIRQAIDGAGDLSLPEATRIEYLKKAFFAPGNDPRVWLDGWHHATHEAESHARETTPVDAYFAAGTAPILDLQAEYDAVAPRRFSNVLKSMLGDRVTIVRIPNAGHALAPEQPAAMADAIAAFARKITAAQ
;
A
#
# COMPACT_ATOMS: atom_id res chain seq x y z
N MET A 1 65.51 61.71 -15.57
CA MET A 1 64.26 61.39 -14.89
C MET A 1 63.57 60.19 -15.65
N LYS A 2 63.71 58.96 -15.07
CA LYS A 2 63.09 57.74 -15.67
C LYS A 2 61.85 57.38 -14.84
N VAL A 3 60.68 57.43 -15.44
CA VAL A 3 59.44 57.01 -14.83
C VAL A 3 59.18 55.53 -15.19
N SER A 4 59.16 54.69 -14.16
CA SER A 4 58.85 53.26 -14.25
C SER A 4 57.36 53.05 -14.23
N LYS A 5 56.77 52.41 -15.26
CA LYS A 5 55.38 51.92 -15.30
C LYS A 5 55.36 50.50 -14.70
N ARG A 6 54.70 50.38 -13.55
CA ARG A 6 54.35 49.06 -12.97
C ARG A 6 52.99 48.62 -13.56
N GLY A 7 53.01 47.54 -14.32
CA GLY A 7 51.78 46.90 -14.81
C GLY A 7 51.13 46.05 -13.70
N LEU A 8 49.85 46.26 -13.48
CA LEU A 8 49.00 45.40 -12.67
C LEU A 8 48.51 44.22 -13.50
N VAL A 9 48.90 43.00 -13.10
CA VAL A 9 48.31 41.78 -13.68
C VAL A 9 47.11 41.38 -12.81
N ALA A 10 45.93 41.50 -13.37
CA ALA A 10 44.70 41.01 -12.74
C ALA A 10 44.55 39.52 -13.02
N ALA A 11 44.66 38.69 -11.98
CA ALA A 11 44.41 37.26 -12.07
C ALA A 11 42.87 37.01 -11.96
N CYS A 12 42.22 36.65 -13.09
CA CYS A 12 40.84 36.14 -13.06
C CYS A 12 40.84 34.71 -12.56
N VAL A 13 40.37 34.51 -11.34
CA VAL A 13 40.08 33.16 -10.80
C VAL A 13 38.69 32.74 -11.30
N LEU A 14 38.66 31.86 -12.28
CA LEU A 14 37.44 31.18 -12.74
C LEU A 14 37.04 30.12 -11.73
N TRP A 15 35.97 30.38 -10.96
CA TRP A 15 35.33 29.36 -10.15
C TRP A 15 34.50 28.43 -11.07
N TRP A 16 34.94 27.22 -11.24
CA TRP A 16 34.14 26.13 -11.82
C TRP A 16 33.20 25.61 -10.73
N ALA A 17 31.91 25.98 -10.81
CA ALA A 17 30.87 25.31 -10.05
C ALA A 17 30.62 23.94 -10.68
N ALA A 18 31.17 22.89 -10.08
CA ALA A 18 30.84 21.52 -10.42
C ALA A 18 29.42 21.25 -9.95
N SER A 19 28.48 21.35 -10.87
CA SER A 19 27.12 20.84 -10.65
C SER A 19 27.19 19.32 -10.59
N ALA A 20 27.15 18.77 -9.38
CA ALA A 20 27.01 17.35 -9.16
C ALA A 20 25.58 16.97 -9.62
N PHE A 21 25.46 16.43 -10.84
CA PHE A 21 24.28 15.69 -11.23
C PHE A 21 24.18 14.45 -10.34
N ALA A 22 23.35 14.52 -9.30
CA ALA A 22 22.96 13.34 -8.56
C ALA A 22 22.23 12.42 -9.55
N SER A 23 22.88 11.35 -9.96
CA SER A 23 22.27 10.24 -10.68
C SER A 23 21.13 9.71 -9.81
N SER A 24 19.90 9.89 -10.24
CA SER A 24 18.70 9.28 -9.63
C SER A 24 18.66 7.80 -10.01
N GLY A 25 19.63 7.02 -9.54
CA GLY A 25 19.50 5.57 -9.53
C GLY A 25 18.35 5.20 -8.59
N ALA A 26 17.48 4.27 -8.99
CA ALA A 26 16.47 3.71 -8.09
C ALA A 26 17.16 3.29 -6.78
N ALA A 27 16.62 3.70 -5.64
CA ALA A 27 17.20 3.36 -4.34
C ALA A 27 17.20 1.83 -4.20
N ALA A 28 18.34 1.25 -3.85
CA ALA A 28 18.47 -0.19 -3.70
C ALA A 28 17.42 -0.72 -2.71
N VAL A 29 16.73 -1.79 -3.11
CA VAL A 29 15.80 -2.51 -2.24
C VAL A 29 16.59 -3.49 -1.40
N ASP A 30 16.64 -3.24 -0.09
CA ASP A 30 17.20 -4.15 0.89
C ASP A 30 16.10 -5.14 1.37
N ARG A 31 16.49 -6.38 1.69
CA ARG A 31 15.59 -7.43 2.18
C ARG A 31 16.06 -7.94 3.53
N GLU A 32 15.17 -7.93 4.48
CA GLU A 32 15.44 -8.43 5.83
C GLU A 32 14.38 -9.43 6.27
N ILE A 33 14.77 -10.37 7.12
CA ILE A 33 13.85 -11.28 7.81
C ILE A 33 13.66 -10.81 9.23
N VAL A 34 12.47 -10.29 9.50
CA VAL A 34 12.02 -9.93 10.85
C VAL A 34 11.36 -11.14 11.52
N ARG A 35 11.64 -11.37 12.82
CA ARG A 35 11.19 -12.57 13.52
C ARG A 35 10.42 -12.24 14.78
N ARG A 36 9.36 -13.02 15.04
CA ARG A 36 8.58 -13.02 16.29
C ARG A 36 8.15 -14.46 16.61
N GLY A 37 8.85 -15.10 17.55
CA GLY A 37 8.63 -16.52 17.84
C GLY A 37 8.89 -17.39 16.61
N ASP A 38 7.90 -18.15 16.19
CA ASP A 38 7.93 -19.03 15.01
C ASP A 38 7.56 -18.32 13.70
N VAL A 39 7.19 -17.04 13.78
CA VAL A 39 6.88 -16.21 12.61
C VAL A 39 8.13 -15.53 12.06
N GLN A 40 8.31 -15.59 10.76
CA GLN A 40 9.35 -14.86 10.00
C GLN A 40 8.65 -14.08 8.89
N ILE A 41 8.95 -12.79 8.80
CA ILE A 41 8.42 -11.90 7.76
C ILE A 41 9.58 -11.34 6.94
N GLU A 42 9.60 -11.63 5.65
CA GLU A 42 10.49 -10.98 4.70
C GLU A 42 9.98 -9.57 4.44
N VAL A 43 10.86 -8.58 4.57
CA VAL A 43 10.53 -7.18 4.39
C VAL A 43 11.42 -6.57 3.32
N MET A 44 10.83 -6.05 2.26
CA MET A 44 11.51 -5.18 1.30
C MET A 44 11.57 -3.77 1.87
N ARG A 45 12.77 -3.20 1.94
CA ARG A 45 13.04 -1.89 2.55
C ARG A 45 13.77 -0.98 1.60
N GLN A 46 13.33 0.27 1.46
CA GLN A 46 14.01 1.25 0.63
C GLN A 46 13.77 2.69 1.10
N GLY A 47 14.65 3.61 0.71
CA GLY A 47 14.53 5.03 1.03
C GLY A 47 14.89 5.40 2.46
N GLN A 48 14.68 6.65 2.80
CA GLN A 48 14.91 7.27 4.11
C GLN A 48 13.77 8.26 4.43
N GLY A 49 13.63 8.65 5.70
CA GLY A 49 12.63 9.65 6.12
C GLY A 49 11.43 9.05 6.87
N PRO A 50 10.26 9.71 6.85
CA PRO A 50 9.06 9.23 7.54
C PRO A 50 8.62 7.86 7.01
N LEU A 51 8.13 7.01 7.92
CA LEU A 51 7.85 5.61 7.63
C LEU A 51 6.48 5.40 6.98
N ILE A 52 6.49 4.69 5.85
CA ILE A 52 5.31 4.16 5.16
C ILE A 52 5.43 2.64 5.08
N VAL A 53 4.38 1.92 5.46
CA VAL A 53 4.29 0.47 5.31
C VAL A 53 3.17 0.16 4.33
N ILE A 54 3.44 -0.64 3.29
CA ILE A 54 2.45 -1.01 2.27
C ILE A 54 2.13 -2.49 2.42
N LEU A 55 0.83 -2.79 2.63
CA LEU A 55 0.28 -4.12 2.78
C LEU A 55 -0.47 -4.52 1.49
N PRO A 56 -0.16 -5.68 0.91
CA PRO A 56 -0.68 -6.05 -0.40
C PRO A 56 -2.14 -6.49 -0.38
N SER A 57 -2.69 -6.65 -1.58
CA SER A 57 -4.01 -7.24 -1.85
C SER A 57 -4.01 -8.74 -1.56
N LEU A 58 -5.19 -9.34 -1.50
CA LEU A 58 -5.45 -10.75 -1.17
C LEU A 58 -4.58 -11.70 -1.99
N GLY A 59 -3.76 -12.50 -1.31
CA GLY A 59 -2.87 -13.48 -1.93
C GLY A 59 -1.79 -12.88 -2.83
N ARG A 60 -1.49 -11.57 -2.71
CA ARG A 60 -0.53 -10.86 -3.56
C ARG A 60 0.75 -10.50 -2.80
N SER A 61 1.81 -10.27 -3.55
CA SER A 61 3.13 -9.90 -3.06
C SER A 61 3.30 -8.38 -2.93
N GLY A 62 4.14 -7.96 -1.99
CA GLY A 62 4.61 -6.58 -1.89
C GLY A 62 5.34 -6.06 -3.14
N ARG A 63 5.74 -6.93 -4.08
CA ARG A 63 6.36 -6.54 -5.36
C ARG A 63 5.40 -5.83 -6.31
N ASP A 64 4.10 -6.06 -6.20
CA ASP A 64 3.10 -5.34 -6.99
C ASP A 64 3.16 -3.82 -6.78
N TYR A 65 3.85 -3.38 -5.74
CA TYR A 65 3.97 -1.97 -5.32
C TYR A 65 5.35 -1.38 -5.59
N ASP A 66 6.21 -2.01 -6.41
CA ASP A 66 7.56 -1.52 -6.71
C ASP A 66 7.51 -0.07 -7.24
N ALA A 67 6.68 0.21 -8.24
CA ALA A 67 6.57 1.55 -8.83
C ALA A 67 6.01 2.61 -7.85
N VAL A 68 5.08 2.22 -6.96
CA VAL A 68 4.55 3.09 -5.90
C VAL A 68 5.65 3.40 -4.87
N ALA A 69 6.40 2.38 -4.46
CA ALA A 69 7.47 2.50 -3.48
C ALA A 69 8.62 3.37 -4.01
N ASP A 70 9.05 3.16 -5.25
CA ASP A 70 10.11 3.96 -5.88
C ASP A 70 9.76 5.45 -5.90
N ARG A 71 8.49 5.78 -6.21
CA ARG A 71 8.03 7.16 -6.20
C ARG A 71 7.98 7.74 -4.79
N LEU A 72 7.48 7.00 -3.81
CA LEU A 72 7.48 7.45 -2.41
C LEU A 72 8.89 7.66 -1.87
N VAL A 73 9.84 6.82 -2.27
CA VAL A 73 11.26 6.99 -1.94
C VAL A 73 11.84 8.25 -2.58
N ALA A 74 11.53 8.52 -3.85
CA ALA A 74 11.92 9.77 -4.52
C ALA A 74 11.31 11.00 -3.83
N ASP A 75 10.15 10.87 -3.21
CA ASP A 75 9.46 11.88 -2.41
C ASP A 75 10.00 12.03 -0.97
N GLY A 76 11.03 11.24 -0.60
CA GLY A 76 11.74 11.34 0.68
C GLY A 76 11.14 10.52 1.80
N PHE A 77 10.46 9.41 1.49
CA PHE A 77 9.91 8.49 2.49
C PHE A 77 10.78 7.22 2.63
N ARG A 78 10.74 6.64 3.82
CA ARG A 78 11.16 5.28 4.10
C ARG A 78 9.97 4.37 3.82
N VAL A 79 10.14 3.36 2.94
CA VAL A 79 9.07 2.45 2.55
C VAL A 79 9.42 1.02 2.93
N LEU A 80 8.51 0.36 3.66
CA LEU A 80 8.55 -1.05 3.97
C LEU A 80 7.40 -1.77 3.27
N ARG A 81 7.70 -2.93 2.72
CA ARG A 81 6.72 -3.82 2.10
C ARG A 81 6.93 -5.22 2.66
N PRO A 82 6.26 -5.56 3.77
CA PRO A 82 6.29 -6.92 4.30
C PRO A 82 5.58 -7.88 3.36
N GLU A 83 6.21 -9.00 3.06
CA GLU A 83 5.54 -10.12 2.40
C GLU A 83 4.64 -10.84 3.40
N PRO A 84 3.36 -11.12 3.07
CA PRO A 84 2.51 -11.95 3.92
C PRO A 84 3.10 -13.34 4.14
N ARG A 85 2.71 -14.00 5.23
CA ARG A 85 3.07 -15.40 5.46
C ARG A 85 2.72 -16.28 4.25
N GLY A 86 3.64 -17.17 3.85
CA GLY A 86 3.49 -18.03 2.66
C GLY A 86 4.02 -17.41 1.37
N ILE A 87 4.47 -16.14 1.38
CA ILE A 87 5.06 -15.47 0.22
C ILE A 87 6.55 -15.21 0.46
N GLY A 88 7.38 -15.40 -0.55
CA GLY A 88 8.82 -15.22 -0.45
C GLY A 88 9.42 -16.09 0.64
N GLN A 89 10.18 -15.48 1.56
CA GLN A 89 10.75 -16.16 2.73
C GLN A 89 9.89 -16.01 3.99
N SER A 90 8.70 -15.40 3.90
CA SER A 90 7.79 -15.25 5.03
C SER A 90 7.17 -16.60 5.41
N LYS A 91 7.22 -16.94 6.69
CA LYS A 91 6.78 -18.23 7.24
C LYS A 91 6.11 -18.04 8.60
N GLY A 92 5.30 -19.00 8.97
CA GLY A 92 4.63 -19.08 10.26
C GLY A 92 3.40 -19.96 10.17
N PRO A 93 2.63 -20.11 11.27
CA PRO A 93 1.33 -20.76 11.23
C PRO A 93 0.43 -20.14 10.17
N MET A 94 -0.34 -20.97 9.46
CA MET A 94 -1.27 -20.56 8.39
C MET A 94 -2.72 -20.93 8.71
N GLU A 95 -2.95 -21.71 9.75
CA GLU A 95 -4.28 -22.17 10.15
C GLU A 95 -4.83 -21.34 11.31
N ASN A 96 -6.16 -21.17 11.33
CA ASN A 96 -6.91 -20.49 12.39
C ASN A 96 -6.43 -19.06 12.70
N LEU A 97 -5.90 -18.37 11.71
CA LEU A 97 -5.47 -16.98 11.82
C LEU A 97 -6.68 -16.03 11.82
N SER A 98 -6.52 -14.96 12.58
CA SER A 98 -7.40 -13.78 12.59
C SER A 98 -6.71 -12.58 11.96
N VAL A 99 -7.43 -11.50 11.72
CA VAL A 99 -6.83 -10.23 11.26
C VAL A 99 -5.87 -9.65 12.30
N HIS A 100 -6.04 -9.97 13.60
CA HIS A 100 -5.09 -9.59 14.65
C HIS A 100 -3.70 -10.22 14.47
N ASP A 101 -3.63 -11.46 13.97
CA ASP A 101 -2.35 -12.14 13.75
C ASP A 101 -1.54 -11.45 12.65
N PHE A 102 -2.20 -11.07 11.55
CA PHE A 102 -1.56 -10.31 10.46
C PHE A 102 -1.21 -8.89 10.91
N ALA A 103 -2.03 -8.24 11.72
CA ALA A 103 -1.71 -6.95 12.33
C ALA A 103 -0.48 -7.03 13.25
N ALA A 104 -0.35 -8.11 14.04
CA ALA A 104 0.80 -8.35 14.88
C ALA A 104 2.10 -8.58 14.09
N ASP A 105 2.02 -9.20 12.90
CA ASP A 105 3.17 -9.32 12.01
C ASP A 105 3.65 -7.95 11.54
N VAL A 106 2.72 -7.07 11.13
CA VAL A 106 3.04 -5.70 10.73
C VAL A 106 3.58 -4.88 11.90
N ALA A 107 3.02 -5.03 13.11
CA ALA A 107 3.53 -4.40 14.32
C ALA A 107 5.01 -4.72 14.55
N THR A 108 5.36 -6.02 14.46
CA THR A 108 6.73 -6.48 14.63
C THR A 108 7.69 -5.86 13.60
N VAL A 109 7.25 -5.72 12.34
CA VAL A 109 8.03 -5.07 11.28
C VAL A 109 8.28 -3.59 11.59
N ILE A 110 7.26 -2.87 12.05
CA ILE A 110 7.40 -1.44 12.41
C ILE A 110 8.30 -1.26 13.63
N GLU A 111 8.16 -2.12 14.64
CA GLU A 111 9.01 -2.10 15.84
C GLU A 111 10.48 -2.35 15.50
N ASN A 112 10.75 -3.32 14.62
CA ASN A 112 12.12 -3.64 14.16
C ASN A 112 12.78 -2.49 13.41
N GLU A 113 12.01 -1.62 12.75
CA GLU A 113 12.54 -0.48 12.02
C GLU A 113 13.01 0.68 12.94
N HIS A 114 12.55 0.73 14.20
CA HIS A 114 12.91 1.73 15.22
C HIS A 114 12.79 3.20 14.77
N ARG A 115 11.82 3.53 13.89
CA ARG A 115 11.62 4.88 13.34
C ARG A 115 10.32 5.56 13.77
N GLY A 116 9.65 5.02 14.79
CA GLY A 116 8.40 5.55 15.32
C GLY A 116 7.18 5.20 14.48
N PRO A 117 6.03 5.84 14.71
CA PRO A 117 4.77 5.43 14.09
C PRO A 117 4.79 5.62 12.57
N ALA A 118 4.21 4.64 11.87
CA ALA A 118 4.12 4.56 10.43
C ALA A 118 2.78 5.09 9.89
N ILE A 119 2.78 5.49 8.63
CA ILE A 119 1.57 5.51 7.82
C ILE A 119 1.42 4.11 7.22
N VAL A 120 0.30 3.45 7.51
CA VAL A 120 0.04 2.09 7.06
C VAL A 120 -0.94 2.12 5.90
N VAL A 121 -0.47 1.70 4.73
CA VAL A 121 -1.23 1.63 3.49
C VAL A 121 -1.71 0.19 3.30
N GLY A 122 -3.01 -0.02 3.30
CA GLY A 122 -3.60 -1.33 3.03
C GLY A 122 -4.37 -1.32 1.70
N HIS A 123 -3.90 -2.07 0.71
CA HIS A 123 -4.61 -2.24 -0.55
C HIS A 123 -5.55 -3.44 -0.47
N ALA A 124 -6.80 -3.24 -0.86
CA ALA A 124 -7.81 -4.30 -0.87
C ALA A 124 -7.84 -5.10 0.44
N TRP A 125 -7.41 -6.37 0.46
CA TRP A 125 -7.33 -7.16 1.68
C TRP A 125 -6.42 -6.53 2.74
N GLY A 126 -5.30 -5.96 2.35
CA GLY A 126 -4.34 -5.32 3.26
C GLY A 126 -4.95 -4.22 4.14
N ASN A 127 -6.13 -3.70 3.77
CA ASN A 127 -6.84 -2.72 4.61
C ASN A 127 -7.28 -3.30 5.96
N PHE A 128 -7.54 -4.60 6.04
CA PHE A 128 -7.99 -5.22 7.29
C PHE A 128 -6.89 -5.21 8.35
N PRO A 129 -5.68 -5.76 8.10
CA PRO A 129 -4.59 -5.66 9.08
C PRO A 129 -4.13 -4.21 9.31
N ALA A 130 -4.20 -3.31 8.31
CA ALA A 130 -3.88 -1.90 8.52
C ALA A 130 -4.81 -1.22 9.53
N ARG A 131 -6.12 -1.44 9.42
CA ARG A 131 -7.11 -0.93 10.38
C ARG A 131 -7.02 -1.62 11.74
N MET A 132 -6.82 -2.93 11.75
CA MET A 132 -6.68 -3.70 13.00
C MET A 132 -5.43 -3.25 13.77
N LEU A 133 -4.31 -3.03 13.09
CA LEU A 133 -3.09 -2.51 13.72
C LEU A 133 -3.33 -1.15 14.40
N ALA A 134 -4.10 -0.27 13.77
CA ALA A 134 -4.44 1.01 14.37
C ALA A 134 -5.35 0.90 15.60
N VAL A 135 -6.05 -0.23 15.77
CA VAL A 135 -6.81 -0.57 16.99
C VAL A 135 -5.91 -1.19 18.04
N ASP A 136 -5.15 -2.23 17.66
CA ASP A 136 -4.36 -3.03 18.58
C ASP A 136 -3.10 -2.29 19.09
N ARG A 137 -2.49 -1.48 18.20
CA ARG A 137 -1.23 -0.76 18.44
C ARG A 137 -1.29 0.68 17.91
N PRO A 138 -2.15 1.54 18.50
CA PRO A 138 -2.28 2.93 18.08
C PRO A 138 -0.97 3.72 18.19
N ASP A 139 -0.06 3.30 19.07
CA ASP A 139 1.27 3.85 19.22
C ASP A 139 2.19 3.67 18.00
N LEU A 140 1.91 2.67 17.17
CA LEU A 140 2.66 2.37 15.94
C LEU A 140 2.07 2.98 14.67
N VAL A 141 0.87 3.58 14.75
CA VAL A 141 0.14 4.04 13.57
C VAL A 141 -0.12 5.55 13.62
N ARG A 142 0.50 6.30 12.71
CA ARG A 142 0.28 7.73 12.52
C ARG A 142 -0.98 8.02 11.70
N GLY A 143 -1.28 7.18 10.75
CA GLY A 143 -2.45 7.27 9.87
C GLY A 143 -2.61 6.02 9.04
N VAL A 144 -3.82 5.80 8.53
CA VAL A 144 -4.18 4.64 7.70
C VAL A 144 -4.59 5.10 6.32
N VAL A 145 -4.06 4.45 5.28
CA VAL A 145 -4.48 4.63 3.89
C VAL A 145 -5.16 3.35 3.42
N LEU A 146 -6.39 3.49 2.95
CA LEU A 146 -7.23 2.41 2.44
C LEU A 146 -7.28 2.55 0.92
N ALA A 147 -6.55 1.71 0.20
CA ALA A 147 -6.47 1.79 -1.26
C ALA A 147 -7.39 0.73 -1.89
N ALA A 148 -8.32 1.16 -2.75
CA ALA A 148 -9.31 0.29 -3.39
C ALA A 148 -9.98 -0.67 -2.38
N ALA A 149 -10.35 -0.16 -1.21
CA ALA A 149 -10.77 -0.96 -0.07
C ALA A 149 -12.28 -0.85 0.19
N SER A 150 -12.90 -2.00 0.46
CA SER A 150 -14.27 -2.01 0.96
C SER A 150 -14.34 -1.52 2.41
N ALA A 151 -15.37 -0.73 2.73
CA ALA A 151 -15.64 -0.35 4.12
C ALA A 151 -15.91 -1.56 5.03
N GLY A 152 -16.36 -2.68 4.47
CA GLY A 152 -16.80 -3.86 5.21
C GLY A 152 -18.23 -3.76 5.74
N LYS A 153 -18.85 -2.58 5.65
CA LYS A 153 -20.26 -2.32 5.99
C LYS A 153 -20.99 -1.71 4.80
N VAL A 154 -22.29 -1.84 4.81
CA VAL A 154 -23.20 -1.16 3.86
C VAL A 154 -23.92 -0.01 4.57
N PRO A 155 -24.52 0.94 3.84
CA PRO A 155 -25.33 1.99 4.43
C PRO A 155 -26.45 1.42 5.31
N PRO A 156 -26.82 2.07 6.41
CA PRO A 156 -27.93 1.64 7.25
C PRO A 156 -29.20 1.43 6.42
N GLY A 157 -29.90 0.29 6.62
CA GLY A 157 -31.10 -0.08 5.88
C GLY A 157 -30.86 -0.69 4.49
N SER A 158 -29.64 -0.76 3.99
CA SER A 158 -29.33 -1.45 2.74
C SER A 158 -29.30 -2.97 2.95
N THR A 159 -29.92 -3.71 2.05
CA THR A 159 -29.85 -5.18 1.96
C THR A 159 -28.94 -5.64 0.83
N GLU A 160 -28.34 -4.70 0.10
CA GLU A 160 -27.46 -5.02 -1.02
C GLU A 160 -26.15 -5.67 -0.57
N LYS A 161 -25.70 -6.68 -1.32
CA LYS A 161 -24.35 -7.23 -1.16
C LYS A 161 -23.36 -6.38 -1.96
N PRO A 162 -22.27 -5.89 -1.37
CA PRO A 162 -21.26 -5.11 -2.08
C PRO A 162 -20.68 -5.85 -3.29
N ILE A 163 -20.45 -7.15 -3.14
CA ILE A 163 -19.87 -8.02 -4.16
C ILE A 163 -20.96 -8.98 -4.66
N SER A 164 -21.27 -8.93 -5.96
CA SER A 164 -22.18 -9.87 -6.61
C SER A 164 -21.57 -11.27 -6.73
N ALA A 165 -22.40 -12.29 -6.97
CA ALA A 165 -21.93 -13.66 -7.20
C ALA A 165 -20.97 -13.74 -8.41
N GLU A 166 -21.25 -12.97 -9.47
CA GLU A 166 -20.40 -12.90 -10.66
C GLU A 166 -19.03 -12.26 -10.40
N ILE A 167 -18.98 -11.20 -9.59
CA ILE A 167 -17.70 -10.58 -9.21
C ILE A 167 -16.93 -11.52 -8.30
N ARG A 168 -17.57 -12.24 -7.38
CA ARG A 168 -16.90 -13.26 -6.56
C ARG A 168 -16.30 -14.36 -7.43
N GLN A 169 -17.06 -14.91 -8.37
CA GLN A 169 -16.54 -15.90 -9.33
C GLN A 169 -15.33 -15.35 -10.11
N ALA A 170 -15.37 -14.10 -10.52
CA ALA A 170 -14.25 -13.47 -11.22
C ALA A 170 -13.03 -13.28 -10.32
N ILE A 171 -13.20 -12.94 -9.04
CA ILE A 171 -12.12 -12.84 -8.05
C ILE A 171 -11.42 -14.20 -7.90
N ASP A 172 -12.20 -15.26 -7.63
CA ASP A 172 -11.67 -16.60 -7.40
C ASP A 172 -11.01 -17.16 -8.68
N GLY A 173 -11.70 -17.06 -9.82
CA GLY A 173 -11.21 -17.58 -11.10
C GLY A 173 -10.03 -16.81 -11.70
N ALA A 174 -9.86 -15.53 -11.39
CA ALA A 174 -8.69 -14.77 -11.86
C ALA A 174 -7.37 -15.33 -11.30
N GLY A 175 -7.40 -15.83 -10.06
CA GLY A 175 -6.23 -16.40 -9.40
C GLY A 175 -6.02 -17.90 -9.63
N ASP A 176 -6.99 -18.60 -10.21
CA ASP A 176 -6.94 -20.04 -10.43
C ASP A 176 -6.09 -20.40 -11.66
N LEU A 177 -4.85 -20.83 -11.40
CA LEU A 177 -3.89 -21.20 -12.44
C LEU A 177 -4.30 -22.46 -13.22
N SER A 178 -5.31 -23.22 -12.77
CA SER A 178 -5.85 -24.38 -13.51
C SER A 178 -6.76 -23.96 -14.67
N LEU A 179 -7.27 -22.73 -14.67
CA LEU A 179 -8.11 -22.20 -15.74
C LEU A 179 -7.27 -21.70 -16.92
N PRO A 180 -7.82 -21.76 -18.16
CA PRO A 180 -7.17 -21.19 -19.33
C PRO A 180 -6.84 -19.69 -19.14
N GLU A 181 -5.66 -19.26 -19.61
CA GLU A 181 -5.21 -17.88 -19.52
C GLU A 181 -6.25 -16.87 -20.03
N ALA A 182 -6.87 -17.15 -21.18
CA ALA A 182 -7.90 -16.27 -21.75
C ALA A 182 -9.10 -16.06 -20.79
N THR A 183 -9.52 -17.11 -20.10
CA THR A 183 -10.59 -17.04 -19.09
C THR A 183 -10.16 -16.18 -17.90
N ARG A 184 -8.93 -16.35 -17.44
CA ARG A 184 -8.38 -15.58 -16.32
C ARG A 184 -8.22 -14.10 -16.66
N ILE A 185 -7.82 -13.78 -17.91
CA ILE A 185 -7.78 -12.40 -18.41
C ILE A 185 -9.16 -11.74 -18.35
N GLU A 186 -10.22 -12.45 -18.78
CA GLU A 186 -11.58 -11.91 -18.73
C GLU A 186 -12.05 -11.70 -17.26
N TYR A 187 -11.69 -12.59 -16.36
CA TYR A 187 -11.97 -12.41 -14.93
C TYR A 187 -11.19 -11.23 -14.32
N LEU A 188 -9.91 -11.05 -14.68
CA LEU A 188 -9.11 -9.89 -14.28
C LEU A 188 -9.73 -8.58 -14.76
N LYS A 189 -10.12 -8.50 -16.04
CA LYS A 189 -10.83 -7.33 -16.58
C LYS A 189 -12.13 -7.05 -15.86
N LYS A 190 -12.90 -8.10 -15.56
CA LYS A 190 -14.22 -7.98 -14.94
C LYS A 190 -14.16 -7.47 -13.50
N ALA A 191 -13.19 -7.94 -12.70
CA ALA A 191 -13.14 -7.67 -11.27
C ALA A 191 -12.12 -6.60 -10.89
N PHE A 192 -10.98 -6.51 -11.59
CA PHE A 192 -9.81 -5.81 -11.05
C PHE A 192 -9.32 -4.64 -11.88
N PHE A 193 -9.42 -4.71 -13.21
CA PHE A 193 -8.80 -3.73 -14.08
C PHE A 193 -9.81 -2.80 -14.74
N ALA A 194 -9.47 -1.51 -14.82
CA ALA A 194 -10.25 -0.54 -15.56
C ALA A 194 -10.16 -0.79 -17.09
N PRO A 195 -11.18 -0.36 -17.85
CA PRO A 195 -11.14 -0.47 -19.32
C PRO A 195 -9.88 0.18 -19.92
N GLY A 196 -9.19 -0.57 -20.76
CA GLY A 196 -7.97 -0.11 -21.45
C GLY A 196 -6.66 -0.40 -20.75
N ASN A 197 -6.68 -0.80 -19.47
CA ASN A 197 -5.49 -1.21 -18.74
C ASN A 197 -5.14 -2.68 -18.99
N ASP A 198 -3.86 -3.04 -18.89
CA ASP A 198 -3.40 -4.41 -19.15
C ASP A 198 -3.51 -5.32 -17.93
N PRO A 199 -4.43 -6.31 -17.93
CA PRO A 199 -4.61 -7.20 -16.81
C PRO A 199 -3.51 -8.26 -16.68
N ARG A 200 -2.64 -8.43 -17.70
CA ARG A 200 -1.64 -9.49 -17.73
C ARG A 200 -0.60 -9.36 -16.62
N VAL A 201 -0.45 -8.17 -16.03
CA VAL A 201 0.45 -7.91 -14.90
C VAL A 201 0.09 -8.72 -13.65
N TRP A 202 -1.13 -9.32 -13.59
CA TRP A 202 -1.60 -10.20 -12.51
C TRP A 202 -1.86 -11.65 -12.97
N LEU A 203 -1.33 -12.05 -14.13
CA LEU A 203 -1.46 -13.42 -14.64
C LEU A 203 -0.68 -14.48 -13.83
N ASP A 204 0.21 -14.08 -12.95
CA ASP A 204 0.85 -14.96 -11.98
C ASP A 204 -0.13 -15.53 -10.94
N GLY A 205 -1.34 -14.96 -10.83
CA GLY A 205 -2.43 -15.45 -9.97
C GLY A 205 -2.24 -15.11 -8.50
N TRP A 206 -2.82 -15.95 -7.64
CA TRP A 206 -2.74 -15.79 -6.20
C TRP A 206 -1.82 -16.82 -5.57
N HIS A 207 -1.09 -16.42 -4.51
CA HIS A 207 -0.41 -17.36 -3.62
C HIS A 207 -1.45 -18.09 -2.79
N HIS A 208 -1.80 -19.32 -3.21
CA HIS A 208 -2.97 -20.06 -2.74
C HIS A 208 -3.06 -20.19 -1.21
N ALA A 209 -2.02 -20.67 -0.54
CA ALA A 209 -2.03 -20.83 0.92
C ALA A 209 -2.23 -19.49 1.66
N THR A 210 -1.60 -18.42 1.16
CA THR A 210 -1.79 -17.06 1.69
C THR A 210 -3.21 -16.58 1.47
N HIS A 211 -3.74 -16.74 0.25
CA HIS A 211 -5.12 -16.38 -0.09
C HIS A 211 -6.15 -17.06 0.81
N GLU A 212 -5.97 -18.36 1.10
CA GLU A 212 -6.87 -19.12 1.99
C GLU A 212 -6.79 -18.62 3.45
N ALA A 213 -5.58 -18.45 3.99
CA ALA A 213 -5.38 -17.96 5.35
C ALA A 213 -5.94 -16.53 5.54
N GLU A 214 -5.71 -15.65 4.57
CA GLU A 214 -6.21 -14.28 4.56
C GLU A 214 -7.74 -14.22 4.44
N SER A 215 -8.32 -15.06 3.59
CA SER A 215 -9.78 -15.17 3.44
C SER A 215 -10.44 -15.66 4.73
N HIS A 216 -9.88 -16.70 5.35
CA HIS A 216 -10.33 -17.23 6.64
C HIS A 216 -10.27 -16.15 7.73
N ALA A 217 -9.13 -15.46 7.85
CA ALA A 217 -8.96 -14.41 8.86
C ALA A 217 -10.00 -13.30 8.73
N ARG A 218 -10.30 -12.87 7.49
CA ARG A 218 -11.33 -11.88 7.23
C ARG A 218 -12.74 -12.38 7.59
N GLU A 219 -13.05 -13.65 7.33
CA GLU A 219 -14.37 -14.23 7.59
C GLU A 219 -14.63 -14.45 9.07
N THR A 220 -13.60 -14.77 9.83
CA THR A 220 -13.69 -15.07 11.27
C THR A 220 -13.51 -13.84 12.16
N THR A 221 -12.98 -12.73 11.63
CA THR A 221 -12.81 -11.49 12.41
C THR A 221 -14.00 -10.54 12.20
N PRO A 222 -14.76 -10.18 13.24
CA PRO A 222 -15.89 -9.25 13.13
C PRO A 222 -15.47 -7.88 12.58
N VAL A 223 -16.23 -7.33 11.64
CA VAL A 223 -15.95 -6.01 11.04
C VAL A 223 -15.82 -4.91 12.09
N ASP A 224 -16.62 -4.95 13.14
CA ASP A 224 -16.62 -3.94 14.21
C ASP A 224 -15.28 -3.87 14.95
N ALA A 225 -14.51 -4.96 14.97
CA ALA A 225 -13.20 -4.99 15.62
C ALA A 225 -12.19 -4.03 14.97
N TYR A 226 -12.25 -3.83 13.64
CA TYR A 226 -11.31 -2.98 12.90
C TYR A 226 -11.94 -1.80 12.16
N PHE A 227 -13.28 -1.73 12.06
CA PHE A 227 -13.99 -0.75 11.21
C PHE A 227 -13.49 0.68 11.39
N ALA A 228 -13.33 1.12 12.64
CA ALA A 228 -12.97 2.51 12.93
C ALA A 228 -11.47 2.82 12.79
N ALA A 229 -10.59 1.82 12.63
CA ALA A 229 -9.13 2.03 12.66
C ALA A 229 -8.67 2.83 13.90
N GLY A 230 -9.17 2.46 15.08
CA GLY A 230 -8.94 3.22 16.31
C GLY A 230 -9.35 4.68 16.16
N THR A 231 -8.43 5.60 16.47
CA THR A 231 -8.59 7.05 16.32
C THR A 231 -7.76 7.65 15.17
N ALA A 232 -7.05 6.82 14.42
CA ALA A 232 -6.14 7.27 13.37
C ALA A 232 -6.87 8.08 12.26
N PRO A 233 -6.25 9.12 11.69
CA PRO A 233 -6.74 9.75 10.48
C PRO A 233 -6.68 8.74 9.31
N ILE A 234 -7.68 8.80 8.44
CA ILE A 234 -7.86 7.85 7.34
C ILE A 234 -7.84 8.58 6.00
N LEU A 235 -7.04 8.09 5.06
CA LEU A 235 -7.16 8.40 3.64
C LEU A 235 -7.84 7.23 2.93
N ASP A 236 -8.96 7.48 2.27
CA ASP A 236 -9.70 6.50 1.47
C ASP A 236 -9.45 6.78 -0.02
N LEU A 237 -8.58 5.96 -0.65
CA LEU A 237 -8.25 6.04 -2.07
C LEU A 237 -9.21 5.15 -2.86
N GLN A 238 -10.15 5.77 -3.55
CA GLN A 238 -11.21 5.10 -4.28
C GLN A 238 -10.87 5.06 -5.78
N ALA A 239 -10.79 3.87 -6.36
CA ALA A 239 -10.61 3.70 -7.79
C ALA A 239 -11.94 3.90 -8.54
N GLU A 240 -11.86 4.54 -9.71
CA GLU A 240 -13.05 4.96 -10.48
C GLU A 240 -13.89 3.77 -10.96
N TYR A 241 -13.24 2.68 -11.41
CA TYR A 241 -13.87 1.50 -12.01
C TYR A 241 -13.80 0.27 -11.10
N ASP A 242 -13.73 0.45 -9.79
CA ASP A 242 -13.63 -0.66 -8.83
C ASP A 242 -14.92 -1.47 -8.75
N ALA A 243 -14.88 -2.72 -9.22
CA ALA A 243 -16.01 -3.64 -9.15
C ALA A 243 -16.09 -4.39 -7.82
N VAL A 244 -14.98 -4.49 -7.08
CA VAL A 244 -14.87 -5.20 -5.79
C VAL A 244 -15.23 -4.28 -4.62
N ALA A 245 -14.81 -3.01 -4.67
CA ALA A 245 -15.20 -1.97 -3.72
C ALA A 245 -16.02 -0.87 -4.42
N PRO A 246 -17.26 -1.16 -4.85
CA PRO A 246 -17.99 -0.34 -5.79
C PRO A 246 -18.40 1.02 -5.21
N ARG A 247 -18.38 2.03 -6.07
CA ARG A 247 -18.64 3.44 -5.73
C ARG A 247 -19.93 3.69 -4.97
N ARG A 248 -20.98 2.87 -5.15
CA ARG A 248 -22.26 3.02 -4.41
C ARG A 248 -22.12 2.85 -2.90
N PHE A 249 -21.01 2.24 -2.43
CA PHE A 249 -20.68 2.10 -1.01
C PHE A 249 -19.50 2.97 -0.58
N SER A 250 -18.96 3.82 -1.46
CA SER A 250 -17.72 4.57 -1.26
C SER A 250 -17.79 5.62 -0.15
N ASN A 251 -18.98 6.05 0.28
CA ASN A 251 -19.13 7.06 1.31
C ASN A 251 -19.37 6.49 2.72
N VAL A 252 -19.45 5.16 2.88
CA VAL A 252 -19.80 4.54 4.16
C VAL A 252 -18.82 4.92 5.27
N LEU A 253 -17.51 4.85 5.03
CA LEU A 253 -16.50 5.24 6.01
C LEU A 253 -16.65 6.73 6.39
N LYS A 254 -16.72 7.63 5.41
CA LYS A 254 -16.86 9.07 5.65
C LYS A 254 -18.14 9.41 6.40
N SER A 255 -19.26 8.79 6.05
CA SER A 255 -20.55 9.03 6.72
C SER A 255 -20.57 8.57 8.18
N MET A 256 -19.85 7.49 8.51
CA MET A 256 -19.82 6.93 9.86
C MET A 256 -18.69 7.48 10.74
N LEU A 257 -17.55 7.86 10.16
CA LEU A 257 -16.35 8.27 10.91
C LEU A 257 -16.04 9.78 10.79
N GLY A 258 -16.83 10.50 10.00
CA GLY A 258 -16.75 11.97 9.92
C GLY A 258 -15.43 12.49 9.34
N ASP A 259 -14.93 13.58 9.91
CA ASP A 259 -13.79 14.33 9.36
C ASP A 259 -12.43 13.63 9.46
N ARG A 260 -12.35 12.54 10.19
CA ARG A 260 -11.16 11.67 10.18
C ARG A 260 -10.89 11.02 8.82
N VAL A 261 -11.92 10.91 7.96
CA VAL A 261 -11.81 10.29 6.63
C VAL A 261 -11.67 11.36 5.55
N THR A 262 -10.54 11.34 4.85
CA THR A 262 -10.34 12.10 3.61
C THR A 262 -10.52 11.15 2.43
N ILE A 263 -11.35 11.52 1.46
CA ILE A 263 -11.56 10.73 0.25
C ILE A 263 -10.78 11.35 -0.90
N VAL A 264 -10.02 10.52 -1.62
CA VAL A 264 -9.38 10.86 -2.89
C VAL A 264 -9.78 9.82 -3.93
N ARG A 265 -10.24 10.28 -5.11
CA ARG A 265 -10.61 9.41 -6.23
C ARG A 265 -9.51 9.37 -7.25
N ILE A 266 -9.16 8.16 -7.67
CA ILE A 266 -8.14 7.92 -8.69
C ILE A 266 -8.83 7.55 -10.01
N PRO A 267 -8.72 8.41 -11.03
CA PRO A 267 -9.32 8.15 -12.33
C PRO A 267 -8.60 7.02 -13.07
N ASN A 268 -9.27 6.41 -14.04
CA ASN A 268 -8.74 5.35 -14.90
C ASN A 268 -8.13 4.16 -14.14
N ALA A 269 -8.65 3.87 -12.97
CA ALA A 269 -8.21 2.76 -12.13
C ALA A 269 -9.39 1.85 -11.77
N GLY A 270 -9.13 0.56 -11.75
CA GLY A 270 -9.97 -0.47 -11.15
C GLY A 270 -9.45 -0.87 -9.77
N HIS A 271 -9.82 -2.08 -9.35
CA HIS A 271 -9.40 -2.62 -8.05
C HIS A 271 -7.88 -2.84 -7.96
N ALA A 272 -7.21 -3.13 -9.07
CA ALA A 272 -5.76 -3.29 -9.18
C ALA A 272 -5.02 -1.92 -9.18
N LEU A 273 -5.38 -1.03 -8.27
CA LEU A 273 -4.97 0.38 -8.23
C LEU A 273 -3.47 0.60 -8.38
N ALA A 274 -2.64 -0.20 -7.70
CA ALA A 274 -1.19 -0.01 -7.66
C ALA A 274 -0.51 -0.22 -9.03
N PRO A 275 -0.75 -1.31 -9.78
CA PRO A 275 -0.18 -1.45 -11.12
C PRO A 275 -0.84 -0.55 -12.17
N GLU A 276 -2.10 -0.13 -11.98
CA GLU A 276 -2.82 0.70 -12.94
C GLU A 276 -2.43 2.18 -12.84
N GLN A 277 -2.33 2.73 -11.62
CA GLN A 277 -2.09 4.17 -11.38
C GLN A 277 -1.07 4.39 -10.26
N PRO A 278 0.17 3.85 -10.39
CA PRO A 278 1.16 3.90 -9.31
C PRO A 278 1.56 5.35 -8.94
N ALA A 279 1.64 6.24 -9.91
CA ALA A 279 1.98 7.64 -9.68
C ALA A 279 0.88 8.35 -8.87
N ALA A 280 -0.37 8.26 -9.31
CA ALA A 280 -1.48 8.90 -8.61
C ALA A 280 -1.70 8.34 -7.21
N MET A 281 -1.51 7.03 -7.01
CA MET A 281 -1.53 6.39 -5.70
C MET A 281 -0.43 6.94 -4.79
N ALA A 282 0.81 6.99 -5.27
CA ALA A 282 1.94 7.50 -4.49
C ALA A 282 1.80 8.98 -4.14
N ASP A 283 1.38 9.83 -5.09
CA ASP A 283 1.17 11.27 -4.88
C ASP A 283 0.12 11.53 -3.80
N ALA A 284 -1.00 10.80 -3.82
CA ALA A 284 -2.05 10.91 -2.82
C ALA A 284 -1.58 10.46 -1.42
N ILE A 285 -0.82 9.36 -1.33
CA ILE A 285 -0.21 8.88 -0.08
C ILE A 285 0.76 9.94 0.46
N ALA A 286 1.67 10.45 -0.38
CA ALA A 286 2.66 11.45 0.02
C ALA A 286 2.00 12.76 0.51
N ALA A 287 0.98 13.23 -0.19
CA ALA A 287 0.23 14.42 0.22
C ALA A 287 -0.46 14.24 1.59
N PHE A 288 -1.10 13.10 1.81
CA PHE A 288 -1.70 12.76 3.10
C PHE A 288 -0.65 12.66 4.20
N ALA A 289 0.47 11.97 3.93
CA ALA A 289 1.57 11.81 4.87
C ALA A 289 2.12 13.16 5.35
N ARG A 290 2.42 14.06 4.42
CA ARG A 290 2.91 15.42 4.72
C ARG A 290 1.89 16.21 5.54
N LYS A 291 0.60 16.14 5.19
CA LYS A 291 -0.48 16.84 5.89
C LYS A 291 -0.58 16.43 7.37
N ILE A 292 -0.61 15.11 7.65
CA ILE A 292 -0.79 14.64 9.04
C ILE A 292 0.50 14.76 9.87
N THR A 293 1.68 14.81 9.24
CA THR A 293 2.94 15.05 9.95
C THR A 293 3.12 16.53 10.31
N ALA A 294 2.64 17.45 9.47
CA ALA A 294 2.70 18.88 9.75
C ALA A 294 1.68 19.36 10.82
N ALA A 295 0.67 18.55 11.13
CA ALA A 295 -0.36 18.87 12.13
C ALA A 295 -0.03 18.44 13.56
N GLN A 296 1.13 17.83 13.77
CA GLN A 296 1.69 17.41 15.07
C GLN A 296 2.84 18.33 15.48
#